data_06321df13fb2427154c32dbfd4b8e263
#
_entry.id   06321df13fb2427154c32dbfd4b8e263
#
_cell.length_a   1.000
_cell.length_b   1.000
_cell.length_c   1.000
_cell.angle_alpha   90.00
_cell.angle_beta   90.00
_cell.angle_gamma   90.00
#
_symmetry.space_group_name_H-M   'P 1'
#
loop_
_entity.id
_entity.type
_entity.pdbx_description
1 polymer ?
#
loop_
_entity_poly.entity_id
_entity_poly.type
_entity_poly.pdbx_seq_one_letter_code
_entity_poly.pdbx_strand_id
1 'polypeptide(L)'
;MVRYFNEDIKYVLKQKLLNNRWLKTVAGSEMKKLGNINIIFCSDNYILEVNLKYLQHDYFTDIITFDYCEKDILNGDLFISIDSIKDNAEHYGTEFENELCRVMVHGLLHLIGYDDH
;
A
#
# COMPACT_ATOMS: atom_id res chain seq x y z
N MET A 1 0.06 11.29 9.43
CA MET A 1 -1.12 11.55 8.57
C MET A 1 -1.09 10.65 7.35
N VAL A 2 -2.20 10.02 7.04
CA VAL A 2 -2.33 9.18 5.84
C VAL A 2 -2.86 10.03 4.70
N ARG A 3 -2.16 10.06 3.58
CA ARG A 3 -2.55 10.82 2.40
C ARG A 3 -2.66 9.89 1.19
N TYR A 4 -3.57 10.21 0.29
CA TYR A 4 -3.86 9.39 -0.90
C TYR A 4 -3.63 10.21 -2.17
N PHE A 5 -2.93 9.61 -3.12
CA PHE A 5 -2.58 10.24 -4.40
C PHE A 5 -2.86 9.29 -5.55
N ASN A 6 -3.08 9.85 -6.73
CA ASN A 6 -3.16 9.10 -7.99
C ASN A 6 -2.03 9.56 -8.90
N GLU A 7 -1.43 8.63 -9.61
CA GLU A 7 -0.43 8.96 -10.63
C GLU A 7 -1.06 8.87 -12.02
N ASP A 8 -0.91 7.75 -12.71
CA ASP A 8 -1.37 7.60 -14.10
C ASP A 8 -2.77 7.03 -14.24
N ILE A 9 -3.51 6.97 -13.14
CA ILE A 9 -4.90 6.47 -13.12
C ILE A 9 -5.76 7.43 -12.31
N LYS A 10 -7.08 7.24 -12.39
CA LYS A 10 -8.02 7.96 -11.54
C LYS A 10 -8.78 6.95 -10.69
N TYR A 11 -8.54 6.99 -9.41
CA TYR A 11 -9.23 6.14 -8.46
C TYR A 11 -9.58 6.97 -7.22
N VAL A 12 -10.83 6.87 -6.78
CA VAL A 12 -11.27 7.53 -5.55
C VAL A 12 -11.53 6.46 -4.51
N LEU A 13 -10.74 6.49 -3.44
CA LEU A 13 -10.88 5.54 -2.35
C LEU A 13 -12.20 5.79 -1.62
N LYS A 14 -13.01 4.75 -1.51
CA LYS A 14 -14.22 4.76 -0.71
C LYS A 14 -13.83 4.51 0.74
N GLN A 15 -14.59 5.07 1.67
CA GLN A 15 -14.40 4.84 3.10
C GLN A 15 -12.97 5.17 3.60
N LYS A 16 -12.45 6.32 3.20
CA LYS A 16 -11.13 6.80 3.65
C LYS A 16 -10.98 6.77 5.17
N LEU A 17 -11.98 7.24 5.89
CA LEU A 17 -11.92 7.31 7.35
C LEU A 17 -11.84 5.92 7.97
N LEU A 18 -12.58 4.96 7.44
CA LEU A 18 -12.56 3.59 7.91
C LEU A 18 -11.19 2.95 7.67
N ASN A 19 -10.64 3.13 6.47
CA ASN A 19 -9.32 2.61 6.13
C ASN A 19 -8.23 3.23 7.00
N ASN A 20 -8.28 4.54 7.23
CA ASN A 20 -7.31 5.23 8.09
C ASN A 20 -7.37 4.70 9.52
N ARG A 21 -8.58 4.49 10.03
CA ARG A 21 -8.77 3.92 11.36
C ARG A 21 -8.23 2.50 11.45
N TRP A 22 -8.44 1.71 10.40
CA TRP A 22 -7.93 0.34 10.33
C TRP A 22 -6.41 0.30 10.37
N LEU A 23 -5.76 1.16 9.57
CA LEU A 23 -4.29 1.25 9.56
C LEU A 23 -3.76 1.69 10.92
N LYS A 24 -4.41 2.65 11.56
CA LYS A 24 -4.03 3.11 12.89
C LYS A 24 -4.16 1.98 13.92
N THR A 25 -5.21 1.18 13.83
CA THR A 25 -5.43 0.05 14.72
C THR A 25 -4.33 -1.00 14.55
N VAL A 26 -3.96 -1.32 13.30
CA VAL A 26 -2.89 -2.27 13.02
C VAL A 26 -1.56 -1.78 13.58
N ALA A 27 -1.23 -0.50 13.34
CA ALA A 27 0.01 0.09 13.87
C ALA A 27 0.03 0.02 15.41
N GLY A 28 -1.08 0.38 16.05
CA GLY A 28 -1.19 0.36 17.51
C GLY A 28 -1.05 -1.03 18.09
N SER A 29 -1.57 -2.06 17.39
CA SER A 29 -1.45 -3.45 17.86
C SER A 29 0.01 -3.92 17.86
N GLU A 30 0.87 -3.27 17.06
CA GLU A 30 2.31 -3.56 16.99
C GLU A 30 3.13 -2.55 17.81
N MET A 31 2.46 -1.76 18.63
CA MET A 31 3.08 -0.74 19.49
C MET A 31 3.80 0.35 18.67
N LYS A 32 3.26 0.67 17.49
CA LYS A 32 3.79 1.70 16.59
C LYS A 32 2.78 2.84 16.46
N LYS A 33 3.25 3.97 15.96
CA LYS A 33 2.41 5.13 15.66
C LYS A 33 2.51 5.43 14.17
N LEU A 34 1.37 5.82 13.58
CA LEU A 34 1.37 6.29 12.20
C LEU A 34 1.96 7.69 12.14
N GLY A 35 3.02 7.85 11.37
CA GLY A 35 3.54 9.16 10.99
C GLY A 35 2.94 9.58 9.65
N ASN A 36 3.79 9.90 8.69
CA ASN A 36 3.37 10.30 7.35
C ASN A 36 3.39 9.11 6.42
N ILE A 37 2.22 8.60 6.06
CA ILE A 37 2.05 7.50 5.13
C ILE A 37 1.40 8.07 3.87
N ASN A 38 2.08 7.93 2.74
CA ASN A 38 1.55 8.33 1.44
C ASN A 38 1.18 7.07 0.67
N ILE A 39 -0.07 6.99 0.25
CA ILE A 39 -0.57 5.86 -0.53
C ILE A 39 -0.84 6.37 -1.94
N ILE A 40 -0.08 5.85 -2.90
CA ILE A 40 -0.11 6.31 -4.28
C ILE A 40 -0.71 5.20 -5.15
N PHE A 41 -1.87 5.48 -5.74
CA PHE A 41 -2.54 4.55 -6.65
C PHE A 41 -2.01 4.76 -8.07
N CYS A 42 -1.71 3.67 -8.74
CA CYS A 42 -1.12 3.71 -10.08
C CYS A 42 -1.53 2.46 -10.88
N SER A 43 -1.05 2.39 -12.13
CA SER A 43 -1.25 1.23 -12.99
C SER A 43 -0.13 0.21 -12.82
N ASP A 44 -0.32 -0.99 -13.40
CA ASP A 44 0.72 -2.00 -13.47
C ASP A 44 1.98 -1.47 -14.17
N ASN A 45 1.81 -0.75 -15.29
CA ASN A 45 2.95 -0.20 -16.02
C ASN A 45 3.74 0.79 -15.18
N TYR A 46 3.04 1.64 -14.44
CA TYR A 46 3.70 2.62 -13.57
C TYR A 46 4.49 1.93 -12.47
N ILE A 47 3.91 0.94 -11.83
CA ILE A 47 4.58 0.25 -10.72
C ILE A 47 5.77 -0.57 -11.24
N LEU A 48 5.70 -1.09 -12.45
CA LEU A 48 6.84 -1.76 -13.09
C LEU A 48 7.99 -0.79 -13.31
N GLU A 49 7.71 0.43 -13.79
CA GLU A 49 8.73 1.47 -13.95
C GLU A 49 9.38 1.85 -12.63
N VAL A 50 8.59 1.99 -11.57
CA VAL A 50 9.11 2.28 -10.23
C VAL A 50 10.01 1.15 -9.75
N ASN A 51 9.59 -0.09 -9.97
CA ASN A 51 10.34 -1.27 -9.57
C ASN A 51 11.68 -1.34 -10.29
N LEU A 52 11.69 -1.09 -11.60
CA LEU A 52 12.92 -1.06 -12.40
C LEU A 52 13.85 0.07 -11.97
N LYS A 53 13.31 1.28 -11.82
CA LYS A 53 14.10 2.49 -11.57
C LYS A 53 14.73 2.51 -10.19
N TYR A 54 13.98 2.11 -9.17
CA TYR A 54 14.41 2.28 -7.77
C TYR A 54 14.89 1.00 -7.11
N LEU A 55 14.36 -0.16 -7.54
CA LEU A 55 14.69 -1.45 -6.93
C LEU A 55 15.44 -2.38 -7.89
N GLN A 56 15.57 -1.99 -9.15
CA GLN A 56 16.21 -2.78 -10.20
C GLN A 56 15.57 -4.15 -10.38
N HIS A 57 14.26 -4.24 -10.15
CA HIS A 57 13.47 -5.45 -10.33
C HIS A 57 12.63 -5.31 -11.60
N ASP A 58 12.71 -6.31 -12.49
CA ASP A 58 11.98 -6.32 -13.76
C ASP A 58 10.81 -7.29 -13.68
N TYR A 59 9.85 -7.01 -12.77
CA TYR A 59 8.64 -7.80 -12.66
C TYR A 59 7.51 -6.97 -12.08
N PHE A 60 6.27 -7.41 -12.35
CA PHE A 60 5.08 -6.76 -11.81
C PHE A 60 4.86 -7.19 -10.36
N THR A 61 4.38 -6.25 -9.56
CA THR A 61 3.96 -6.49 -8.17
C THR A 61 2.72 -5.65 -7.89
N ASP A 62 1.95 -6.02 -6.88
CA ASP A 62 0.76 -5.27 -6.50
C ASP A 62 1.09 -4.05 -5.63
N ILE A 63 2.20 -4.08 -4.91
CA ILE A 63 2.61 -2.99 -4.02
C ILE A 63 4.13 -2.87 -3.95
N ILE A 64 4.59 -1.63 -3.83
CA ILE A 64 5.99 -1.31 -3.52
C ILE A 64 5.98 -0.37 -2.32
N THR A 65 6.82 -0.66 -1.33
CA THR A 65 6.94 0.16 -0.13
C THR A 65 8.32 0.82 -0.07
N PHE A 66 8.34 2.11 0.25
CA PHE A 66 9.57 2.84 0.58
C PHE A 66 9.50 3.23 2.05
N ASP A 67 10.46 2.74 2.82
CA ASP A 67 10.48 2.83 4.27
C ASP A 67 11.28 4.05 4.72
N TYR A 68 10.61 4.98 5.38
CA TYR A 68 11.23 6.16 6.00
C TYR A 68 10.94 6.18 7.50
N CYS A 69 10.70 5.02 8.09
CA CYS A 69 10.33 4.91 9.50
C CYS A 69 11.47 5.36 10.42
N GLU A 70 11.09 6.01 11.52
CA GLU A 70 12.03 6.40 12.56
C GLU A 70 11.55 5.81 13.89
N LYS A 71 12.33 4.89 14.47
CA LYS A 71 11.98 4.21 15.72
C LYS A 71 10.60 3.59 15.63
N ASP A 72 9.66 4.05 16.47
CA ASP A 72 8.32 3.49 16.52
C ASP A 72 7.30 4.30 15.69
N ILE A 73 7.77 5.26 14.90
CA ILE A 73 6.92 6.07 14.03
C ILE A 73 7.04 5.56 12.61
N LEU A 74 5.91 5.17 12.04
CA LEU A 74 5.85 4.61 10.68
C LEU A 74 5.69 5.74 9.67
N ASN A 75 6.67 5.88 8.79
CA ASN A 75 6.65 6.83 7.68
C ASN A 75 7.01 6.06 6.42
N GLY A 76 6.33 6.34 5.33
CA GLY A 76 6.67 5.67 4.08
C GLY A 76 5.74 6.00 2.94
N ASP A 77 6.14 5.55 1.75
CA ASP A 77 5.34 5.65 0.53
C ASP A 77 4.94 4.24 0.11
N LEU A 78 3.65 4.06 -0.15
CA LEU A 78 3.09 2.79 -0.62
C LEU A 78 2.52 3.02 -2.02
N PHE A 79 3.19 2.45 -3.04
CA PHE A 79 2.69 2.48 -4.41
C PHE A 79 1.86 1.21 -4.62
N ILE A 80 0.60 1.38 -4.99
CA ILE A 80 -0.34 0.27 -5.15
C ILE A 80 -0.91 0.29 -6.55
N SER A 81 -0.76 -0.83 -7.27
CA SER A 81 -1.34 -0.99 -8.60
C SER A 81 -2.82 -1.34 -8.49
N ILE A 82 -3.68 -0.44 -8.96
CA ILE A 82 -5.13 -0.68 -9.00
C ILE A 82 -5.45 -1.84 -9.95
N ASP A 83 -4.70 -1.97 -11.05
CA ASP A 83 -4.87 -3.10 -11.97
C ASP A 83 -4.65 -4.44 -11.29
N SER A 84 -3.58 -4.55 -10.51
CA SER A 84 -3.26 -5.77 -9.76
C SER A 84 -4.30 -6.06 -8.69
N ILE A 85 -4.79 -5.02 -7.99
CA ILE A 85 -5.84 -5.22 -6.99
C ILE A 85 -7.09 -5.79 -7.62
N LYS A 86 -7.48 -5.26 -8.79
CA LYS A 86 -8.64 -5.73 -9.53
C LYS A 86 -8.47 -7.19 -9.94
N ASP A 87 -7.33 -7.54 -10.50
CA ASP A 87 -7.02 -8.91 -10.92
C ASP A 87 -7.02 -9.87 -9.75
N ASN A 88 -6.40 -9.47 -8.64
CA ASN A 88 -6.35 -10.28 -7.42
C ASN A 88 -7.74 -10.52 -6.85
N ALA A 89 -8.58 -9.49 -6.81
CA ALA A 89 -9.94 -9.61 -6.32
C ALA A 89 -10.76 -10.60 -7.15
N GLU A 90 -10.65 -10.52 -8.47
CA GLU A 90 -11.31 -11.46 -9.37
C GLU A 90 -10.79 -12.89 -9.18
N HIS A 91 -9.47 -13.04 -9.08
CA HIS A 91 -8.84 -14.35 -8.93
C HIS A 91 -9.26 -15.06 -7.62
N TYR A 92 -9.34 -14.29 -6.53
CA TYR A 92 -9.68 -14.85 -5.21
C TYR A 92 -11.19 -14.81 -4.90
N GLY A 93 -12.01 -14.25 -5.80
CA GLY A 93 -13.44 -14.15 -5.58
C GLY A 93 -13.82 -13.23 -4.43
N THR A 94 -13.06 -12.16 -4.23
CA THR A 94 -13.31 -11.18 -3.18
C THR A 94 -13.74 -9.85 -3.80
N GLU A 95 -14.30 -8.95 -2.99
CA GLU A 95 -14.61 -7.61 -3.44
C GLU A 95 -13.33 -6.78 -3.58
N PHE A 96 -13.33 -5.87 -4.54
CA PHE A 96 -12.20 -4.97 -4.80
C PHE A 96 -11.76 -4.23 -3.53
N GLU A 97 -12.72 -3.66 -2.80
CA GLU A 97 -12.41 -2.87 -1.60
C GLU A 97 -11.75 -3.72 -0.50
N ASN A 98 -12.15 -4.98 -0.38
CA ASN A 98 -11.56 -5.89 0.60
C ASN A 98 -10.13 -6.25 0.23
N GLU A 99 -9.87 -6.51 -1.05
CA GLU A 99 -8.52 -6.80 -1.52
C GLU A 99 -7.62 -5.57 -1.37
N LEU A 100 -8.11 -4.39 -1.69
CA LEU A 100 -7.36 -3.15 -1.51
C LEU A 100 -6.97 -2.94 -0.05
N CYS A 101 -7.91 -3.13 0.86
CA CYS A 101 -7.65 -3.00 2.29
C CYS A 101 -6.58 -4.01 2.74
N ARG A 102 -6.67 -5.25 2.27
CA ARG A 102 -5.68 -6.29 2.58
C ARG A 102 -4.28 -5.88 2.14
N VAL A 103 -4.16 -5.35 0.92
CA VAL A 103 -2.86 -4.93 0.38
C VAL A 103 -2.32 -3.71 1.13
N MET A 104 -3.17 -2.76 1.49
CA MET A 104 -2.76 -1.60 2.29
C MET A 104 -2.21 -2.02 3.65
N VAL A 105 -2.91 -2.92 4.34
CA VAL A 105 -2.45 -3.46 5.62
C VAL A 105 -1.14 -4.22 5.45
N HIS A 106 -1.02 -5.00 4.38
CA HIS A 106 0.19 -5.73 4.03
C HIS A 106 1.39 -4.78 3.88
N GLY A 107 1.20 -3.67 3.16
CA GLY A 107 2.24 -2.65 3.02
C GLY A 107 2.64 -2.03 4.35
N LEU A 108 1.67 -1.78 5.21
CA LEU A 108 1.96 -1.24 6.55
C LEU A 108 2.77 -2.25 7.37
N LEU A 109 2.43 -3.53 7.30
CA LEU A 109 3.17 -4.58 8.01
C LEU A 109 4.62 -4.67 7.51
N HIS A 110 4.84 -4.47 6.21
CA HIS A 110 6.21 -4.38 5.68
C HIS A 110 7.01 -3.25 6.35
N LEU A 111 6.38 -2.08 6.53
CA LEU A 111 7.04 -0.96 7.21
C LEU A 111 7.36 -1.28 8.66
N ILE A 112 6.55 -2.12 9.30
CA ILE A 112 6.78 -2.55 10.68
C ILE A 112 7.93 -3.55 10.76
N GLY A 113 8.25 -4.22 9.66
CA GLY A 113 9.36 -5.16 9.60
C GLY A 113 8.97 -6.60 9.30
N TYR A 114 7.71 -6.87 9.04
CA TYR A 114 7.28 -8.21 8.64
C TYR A 114 7.77 -8.51 7.23
N ASP A 115 8.32 -9.68 7.05
CA ASP A 115 8.82 -10.13 5.77
C ASP A 115 7.75 -10.90 5.01
N ASP A 116 7.83 -10.87 3.69
CA ASP A 116 6.81 -11.37 2.78
C ASP A 116 7.01 -12.84 2.39
N HIS A 117 7.94 -13.49 2.99
CA HIS A 117 8.29 -14.86 2.63
C HIS A 117 7.39 -15.91 3.22
#